data_b5f71b58bcfb6ab7ef2b8e1eb831c9c4
#
_entry.id   b5f71b58bcfb6ab7ef2b8e1eb831c9c4
#
_cell.length_a   1.000
_cell.length_b   1.000
_cell.length_c   1.000
_cell.angle_alpha   90.00
_cell.angle_beta   90.00
_cell.angle_gamma   90.00
#
_symmetry.space_group_name_H-M   'P 1'
#
loop_
_entity.id
_entity.type
_entity.pdbx_description
1 polymer ?
#
loop_
_entity_poly.entity_id
_entity_poly.type
_entity_poly.pdbx_seq_one_letter_code
_entity_poly.pdbx_strand_id
1 'polypeptide(L)'
;FSSFALSAVLALSAGTQAQAQAKAFTLTTQSEEAKKLLKEMQLRVESFQGGPQSAEVARKIVAADPNFAMGVYYLSVTAPTPAEAEKIYSQARELAKNASDGERRFIEAMSHARLNQGANFARSIPPLEQLAADYPGERLPAVLLGQLYNNDNKPAQALVWFKKAQAIGTSPRIEAFIANDDLLKGNYAQARAKFEAAEKQLPKGAVPFPIRFGITFSHLYEGNADGAIKSLETYLEEYKATGLTQQFPEVFIWNAIGRVNLEAGRFEPALAAYKKGYESVPGSSLSEDDKKTWLGRLHHGVARTHAKMGRHKEAMEGVEQVRQMILTGGETGRQYWPAYHYLAGYVKLEMGDGPGALEHLLQASATDPFHLLLLGRAYEKTGRKAEAKAAYERVTASQLQGIERALAFPEARRKALSL
;
A
#
# COMPACT_ATOMS: atom_id res chain seq x y z
N PHE A 1 -42.88 -41.25 -53.67
CA PHE A 1 -42.85 -41.85 -52.31
C PHE A 1 -42.65 -40.73 -51.34
N SER A 2 -43.71 -40.54 -50.54
CA SER A 2 -43.88 -39.48 -49.54
C SER A 2 -42.99 -39.69 -48.35
N SER A 3 -42.44 -38.60 -47.83
CA SER A 3 -41.89 -38.57 -46.49
C SER A 3 -42.33 -37.28 -45.82
N PHE A 4 -43.16 -37.43 -44.80
CA PHE A 4 -43.63 -36.42 -43.92
C PHE A 4 -42.49 -35.88 -43.05
N ALA A 5 -42.21 -34.57 -43.09
CA ALA A 5 -41.36 -33.92 -42.10
C ALA A 5 -42.23 -33.33 -41.01
N LEU A 6 -42.08 -33.84 -39.82
CA LEU A 6 -42.71 -33.38 -38.57
C LEU A 6 -41.85 -32.21 -37.99
N SER A 7 -42.33 -30.97 -38.15
CA SER A 7 -41.69 -29.80 -37.53
C SER A 7 -42.13 -29.70 -36.07
N ALA A 8 -41.24 -30.11 -35.15
CA ALA A 8 -41.44 -29.84 -33.72
C ALA A 8 -41.01 -28.39 -33.42
N VAL A 9 -41.99 -27.54 -33.16
CA VAL A 9 -41.74 -26.19 -32.63
C VAL A 9 -41.44 -26.32 -31.14
N LEU A 10 -40.19 -26.28 -30.77
CA LEU A 10 -39.72 -26.10 -29.37
C LEU A 10 -39.96 -24.63 -28.99
N ALA A 11 -41.04 -24.36 -28.28
CA ALA A 11 -41.23 -23.10 -27.58
C ALA A 11 -40.20 -23.02 -26.46
N LEU A 12 -39.13 -22.29 -26.68
CA LEU A 12 -38.21 -21.82 -25.63
C LEU A 12 -38.96 -20.83 -24.75
N SER A 13 -39.55 -21.30 -23.67
CA SER A 13 -39.98 -20.42 -22.58
C SER A 13 -38.71 -19.82 -21.97
N ALA A 14 -38.37 -18.61 -22.39
CA ALA A 14 -37.41 -17.75 -21.69
C ALA A 14 -38.02 -17.40 -20.32
N GLY A 15 -37.79 -18.29 -19.37
CA GLY A 15 -37.98 -18.01 -17.96
C GLY A 15 -36.95 -16.93 -17.57
N THR A 16 -37.40 -15.70 -17.47
CA THR A 16 -36.71 -14.67 -16.71
C THR A 16 -36.64 -15.15 -15.27
N GLN A 17 -35.59 -15.88 -14.92
CA GLN A 17 -35.19 -16.05 -13.53
C GLN A 17 -34.84 -14.63 -13.04
N ALA A 18 -35.79 -14.00 -12.33
CA ALA A 18 -35.45 -12.88 -11.50
C ALA A 18 -34.34 -13.37 -10.55
N GLN A 19 -33.08 -12.97 -10.81
CA GLN A 19 -31.99 -13.22 -9.86
C GLN A 19 -32.44 -12.61 -8.53
N ALA A 20 -32.73 -13.44 -7.55
CA ALA A 20 -33.05 -12.98 -6.21
C ALA A 20 -31.89 -12.07 -5.78
N GLN A 21 -32.19 -10.83 -5.49
CA GLN A 21 -31.22 -9.84 -5.10
C GLN A 21 -30.47 -10.39 -3.88
N ALA A 22 -29.14 -10.56 -4.01
CA ALA A 22 -28.33 -11.16 -2.96
C ALA A 22 -28.45 -10.32 -1.67
N LYS A 23 -28.56 -10.99 -0.52
CA LYS A 23 -28.76 -10.37 0.79
C LYS A 23 -27.67 -9.35 1.09
N ALA A 24 -28.04 -8.09 1.36
CA ALA A 24 -27.17 -7.00 1.80
C ALA A 24 -27.57 -6.53 3.22
N PHE A 25 -26.81 -5.63 3.82
CA PHE A 25 -27.16 -5.07 5.13
C PHE A 25 -28.46 -4.27 5.06
N THR A 26 -29.28 -4.47 6.07
CA THR A 26 -30.36 -3.52 6.36
C THR A 26 -29.78 -2.42 7.23
N LEU A 27 -29.82 -1.17 6.77
CA LEU A 27 -29.34 -0.03 7.58
C LEU A 27 -30.40 0.30 8.66
N THR A 28 -29.92 0.49 9.88
CA THR A 28 -30.81 0.78 11.04
C THR A 28 -31.37 2.19 10.96
N THR A 29 -30.63 3.15 10.38
CA THR A 29 -31.09 4.53 10.26
C THR A 29 -32.31 4.66 9.35
N GLN A 30 -33.28 5.50 9.76
CA GLN A 30 -34.40 5.93 8.93
C GLN A 30 -34.10 7.25 8.19
N SER A 31 -33.01 7.93 8.49
CA SER A 31 -32.64 9.17 7.85
C SER A 31 -32.13 8.92 6.42
N GLU A 32 -32.85 9.36 5.41
CA GLU A 32 -32.43 9.27 4.02
C GLU A 32 -31.15 10.09 3.76
N GLU A 33 -30.96 11.20 4.47
CA GLU A 33 -29.74 11.99 4.41
C GLU A 33 -28.54 11.20 4.98
N ALA A 34 -28.68 10.53 6.12
CA ALA A 34 -27.63 9.68 6.67
C ALA A 34 -27.26 8.52 5.72
N LYS A 35 -28.25 7.90 5.08
CA LYS A 35 -28.03 6.84 4.07
C LYS A 35 -27.24 7.37 2.86
N LYS A 36 -27.60 8.54 2.35
CA LYS A 36 -26.94 9.20 1.22
C LYS A 36 -25.48 9.53 1.57
N LEU A 37 -25.26 10.14 2.73
CA LEU A 37 -23.92 10.51 3.22
C LEU A 37 -23.06 9.28 3.51
N LEU A 38 -23.64 8.18 3.99
CA LEU A 38 -22.92 6.91 4.16
C LEU A 38 -22.39 6.38 2.81
N LYS A 39 -23.22 6.41 1.76
CA LYS A 39 -22.77 6.01 0.41
C LYS A 39 -21.65 6.92 -0.09
N GLU A 40 -21.75 8.22 0.13
CA GLU A 40 -20.66 9.17 -0.18
C GLU A 40 -19.40 8.81 0.58
N MET A 41 -19.48 8.56 1.89
CA MET A 41 -18.35 8.19 2.71
C MET A 41 -17.68 6.89 2.24
N GLN A 42 -18.43 5.87 1.92
CA GLN A 42 -17.92 4.62 1.37
C GLN A 42 -17.20 4.84 0.03
N LEU A 43 -17.80 5.63 -0.87
CA LEU A 43 -17.18 5.99 -2.15
C LEU A 43 -15.87 6.76 -1.94
N ARG A 44 -15.82 7.69 -0.99
CA ARG A 44 -14.60 8.44 -0.64
C ARG A 44 -13.49 7.50 -0.18
N VAL A 45 -13.80 6.57 0.73
CA VAL A 45 -12.85 5.55 1.21
C VAL A 45 -12.35 4.69 0.05
N GLU A 46 -13.23 4.25 -0.83
CA GLU A 46 -12.90 3.41 -1.99
C GLU A 46 -12.21 4.19 -3.14
N SER A 47 -12.26 5.51 -3.09
CA SER A 47 -11.53 6.41 -3.99
C SER A 47 -10.25 6.97 -3.37
N PHE A 48 -9.76 6.37 -2.29
CA PHE A 48 -8.56 6.82 -1.56
C PHE A 48 -8.64 8.27 -1.04
N GLN A 49 -9.84 8.76 -0.77
CA GLN A 49 -10.05 10.08 -0.22
C GLN A 49 -10.13 10.00 1.31
N GLY A 50 -9.22 10.64 1.97
CA GLY A 50 -9.14 10.77 3.43
C GLY A 50 -9.17 12.25 3.86
N GLY A 51 -8.68 12.50 5.09
CA GLY A 51 -8.44 13.84 5.60
C GLY A 51 -9.70 14.61 6.02
N PRO A 52 -9.61 15.95 6.14
CA PRO A 52 -10.65 16.80 6.73
C PRO A 52 -12.01 16.72 6.04
N GLN A 53 -12.03 16.55 4.72
CA GLN A 53 -13.28 16.45 3.97
C GLN A 53 -14.04 15.16 4.30
N SER A 54 -13.35 14.02 4.46
CA SER A 54 -13.98 12.78 4.87
C SER A 54 -14.44 12.84 6.32
N ALA A 55 -13.68 13.50 7.20
CA ALA A 55 -14.12 13.78 8.57
C ALA A 55 -15.37 14.65 8.61
N GLU A 56 -15.50 15.61 7.70
CA GLU A 56 -16.70 16.45 7.59
C GLU A 56 -17.93 15.64 7.15
N VAL A 57 -17.79 14.74 6.16
CA VAL A 57 -18.86 13.84 5.76
C VAL A 57 -19.28 12.94 6.92
N ALA A 58 -18.33 12.36 7.65
CA ALA A 58 -18.63 11.53 8.82
C ALA A 58 -19.38 12.30 9.92
N ARG A 59 -18.99 13.55 10.20
CA ARG A 59 -19.73 14.43 11.12
C ARG A 59 -21.17 14.69 10.66
N LYS A 60 -21.37 14.93 9.36
CA LYS A 60 -22.72 15.12 8.80
C LYS A 60 -23.60 13.88 8.91
N ILE A 61 -23.02 12.66 8.75
CA ILE A 61 -23.79 11.42 8.99
C ILE A 61 -24.31 11.39 10.43
N VAL A 62 -23.43 11.65 11.40
CA VAL A 62 -23.79 11.63 12.83
C VAL A 62 -24.78 12.76 13.17
N ALA A 63 -24.65 13.93 12.54
CA ALA A 63 -25.60 15.03 12.72
C ALA A 63 -27.00 14.69 12.15
N ALA A 64 -27.07 13.94 11.02
CA ALA A 64 -28.31 13.51 10.41
C ALA A 64 -29.01 12.38 11.19
N ASP A 65 -28.25 11.54 11.87
CA ASP A 65 -28.75 10.52 12.81
C ASP A 65 -27.67 10.17 13.86
N PRO A 66 -27.76 10.76 15.07
CA PRO A 66 -26.79 10.50 16.15
C PRO A 66 -26.79 9.05 16.67
N ASN A 67 -27.84 8.28 16.41
CA ASN A 67 -27.99 6.90 16.87
C ASN A 67 -27.56 5.88 15.79
N PHE A 68 -27.13 6.34 14.62
CA PHE A 68 -26.71 5.47 13.52
C PHE A 68 -25.28 4.94 13.77
N ALA A 69 -25.18 3.68 14.20
CA ALA A 69 -23.92 3.03 14.58
C ALA A 69 -22.83 3.09 13.49
N MET A 70 -23.21 2.87 12.21
CA MET A 70 -22.27 2.97 11.09
C MET A 70 -21.75 4.39 10.88
N GLY A 71 -22.58 5.41 11.11
CA GLY A 71 -22.14 6.81 11.06
C GLY A 71 -21.06 7.12 12.10
N VAL A 72 -21.30 6.70 13.34
CA VAL A 72 -20.33 6.86 14.44
C VAL A 72 -19.07 6.02 14.21
N TYR A 73 -19.20 4.82 13.61
CA TYR A 73 -18.03 4.04 13.18
C TYR A 73 -17.15 4.82 12.20
N TYR A 74 -17.72 5.39 11.14
CA TYR A 74 -16.91 6.17 10.19
C TYR A 74 -16.34 7.45 10.80
N LEU A 75 -17.03 8.07 11.75
CA LEU A 75 -16.48 9.19 12.51
C LEU A 75 -15.22 8.76 13.30
N SER A 76 -15.22 7.56 13.89
CA SER A 76 -14.05 7.02 14.57
C SER A 76 -12.86 6.76 13.62
N VAL A 77 -13.14 6.36 12.38
CA VAL A 77 -12.11 6.11 11.35
C VAL A 77 -11.43 7.41 10.92
N THR A 78 -12.13 8.54 11.02
CA THR A 78 -11.63 9.86 10.61
C THR A 78 -11.14 10.72 11.78
N ALA A 79 -11.11 10.18 12.98
CA ALA A 79 -10.68 10.92 14.17
C ALA A 79 -9.18 11.29 14.10
N PRO A 80 -8.79 12.48 14.55
CA PRO A 80 -7.43 13.00 14.41
C PRO A 80 -6.39 12.30 15.31
N THR A 81 -6.83 11.71 16.42
CA THR A 81 -5.94 11.01 17.36
C THR A 81 -6.42 9.60 17.68
N PRO A 82 -5.49 8.66 18.02
CA PRO A 82 -5.85 7.32 18.46
C PRO A 82 -6.80 7.27 19.65
N ALA A 83 -6.60 8.14 20.62
CA ALA A 83 -7.42 8.20 21.85
C ALA A 83 -8.87 8.63 21.51
N GLU A 84 -9.03 9.64 20.65
CA GLU A 84 -10.33 10.10 20.20
C GLU A 84 -11.03 9.04 19.32
N ALA A 85 -10.27 8.41 18.42
CA ALA A 85 -10.78 7.31 17.62
C ALA A 85 -11.34 6.18 18.48
N GLU A 86 -10.66 5.80 19.57
CA GLU A 86 -11.12 4.76 20.48
C GLU A 86 -12.38 5.15 21.24
N LYS A 87 -12.42 6.39 21.75
CA LYS A 87 -13.60 6.92 22.43
C LYS A 87 -14.84 6.87 21.55
N ILE A 88 -14.72 7.36 20.30
CA ILE A 88 -15.82 7.38 19.32
C ILE A 88 -16.20 5.95 18.91
N TYR A 89 -15.22 5.07 18.72
CA TYR A 89 -15.50 3.68 18.39
C TYR A 89 -16.25 2.93 19.50
N SER A 90 -15.92 3.19 20.74
CA SER A 90 -16.66 2.64 21.88
C SER A 90 -18.12 3.05 21.85
N GLN A 91 -18.44 4.30 21.45
CA GLN A 91 -19.81 4.76 21.23
C GLN A 91 -20.48 3.99 20.08
N ALA A 92 -19.77 3.78 18.96
CA ALA A 92 -20.30 3.00 17.84
C ALA A 92 -20.67 1.56 18.28
N ARG A 93 -19.85 0.92 19.12
CA ARG A 93 -20.14 -0.41 19.67
C ARG A 93 -21.38 -0.44 20.55
N GLU A 94 -21.57 0.57 21.40
CA GLU A 94 -22.78 0.66 22.23
C GLU A 94 -24.05 0.81 21.36
N LEU A 95 -24.02 1.70 20.37
CA LEU A 95 -25.13 1.87 19.41
C LEU A 95 -25.39 0.60 18.59
N ALA A 96 -24.33 -0.13 18.23
CA ALA A 96 -24.43 -1.36 17.46
C ALA A 96 -25.22 -2.47 18.17
N LYS A 97 -25.38 -2.43 19.49
CA LYS A 97 -26.22 -3.39 20.23
C LYS A 97 -27.69 -3.36 19.80
N ASN A 98 -28.15 -2.19 19.33
CA ASN A 98 -29.52 -1.97 18.84
C ASN A 98 -29.59 -1.88 17.32
N ALA A 99 -28.48 -2.08 16.61
CA ALA A 99 -28.41 -2.03 15.17
C ALA A 99 -28.84 -3.36 14.51
N SER A 100 -28.98 -3.36 13.19
CA SER A 100 -29.22 -4.58 12.43
C SER A 100 -28.11 -5.60 12.64
N ASP A 101 -28.39 -6.89 12.42
CA ASP A 101 -27.40 -7.95 12.60
C ASP A 101 -26.14 -7.70 11.74
N GLY A 102 -26.29 -7.28 10.48
CA GLY A 102 -25.17 -6.98 9.60
C GLY A 102 -24.28 -5.84 10.12
N GLU A 103 -24.88 -4.72 10.52
CA GLU A 103 -24.16 -3.57 11.08
C GLU A 103 -23.44 -3.91 12.38
N ARG A 104 -24.14 -4.58 13.29
CA ARG A 104 -23.59 -4.99 14.58
C ARG A 104 -22.36 -5.88 14.41
N ARG A 105 -22.50 -6.96 13.64
CA ARG A 105 -21.40 -7.91 13.37
C ARG A 105 -20.24 -7.27 12.63
N PHE A 106 -20.53 -6.33 11.72
CA PHE A 106 -19.48 -5.57 11.03
C PHE A 106 -18.66 -4.74 12.00
N ILE A 107 -19.31 -3.95 12.86
CA ILE A 107 -18.61 -3.12 13.86
C ILE A 107 -17.83 -3.98 14.83
N GLU A 108 -18.38 -5.09 15.30
CA GLU A 108 -17.67 -6.05 16.17
C GLU A 108 -16.43 -6.64 15.50
N ALA A 109 -16.54 -7.08 14.24
CA ALA A 109 -15.44 -7.66 13.48
C ALA A 109 -14.28 -6.68 13.30
N MET A 110 -14.58 -5.39 13.13
CA MET A 110 -13.55 -4.35 12.96
C MET A 110 -12.81 -3.99 14.25
N SER A 111 -13.22 -4.50 15.41
CA SER A 111 -12.59 -4.18 16.71
C SER A 111 -11.11 -4.55 16.76
N HIS A 112 -10.69 -5.60 16.07
CA HIS A 112 -9.32 -6.11 16.08
C HIS A 112 -8.46 -5.59 14.90
N ALA A 113 -9.08 -4.97 13.90
CA ALA A 113 -8.39 -4.43 12.72
C ALA A 113 -7.86 -3.01 12.91
N ARG A 114 -8.07 -2.41 14.07
CA ARG A 114 -7.72 -1.01 14.33
C ARG A 114 -6.22 -0.85 14.53
N LEU A 115 -5.59 -0.11 13.62
CA LEU A 115 -4.13 0.11 13.59
C LEU A 115 -3.59 0.76 14.87
N ASN A 116 -4.41 1.55 15.56
CA ASN A 116 -4.02 2.32 16.73
C ASN A 116 -3.84 1.50 18.02
N GLN A 117 -4.20 0.21 18.00
CA GLN A 117 -4.13 -0.69 19.18
C GLN A 117 -3.30 -1.94 18.93
N GLY A 118 -2.37 -1.90 17.97
CA GLY A 118 -1.67 -3.12 17.56
C GLY A 118 -2.63 -4.03 16.80
N ALA A 119 -2.97 -3.65 15.56
CA ALA A 119 -3.93 -4.36 14.72
C ALA A 119 -3.64 -5.87 14.69
N ASN A 120 -4.64 -6.66 15.05
CA ASN A 120 -4.59 -8.12 14.93
C ASN A 120 -5.53 -8.57 13.82
N PHE A 121 -5.04 -8.51 12.59
CA PHE A 121 -5.81 -8.88 11.40
C PHE A 121 -6.34 -10.32 11.45
N ALA A 122 -5.60 -11.25 12.04
CA ALA A 122 -6.00 -12.64 12.18
C ALA A 122 -7.30 -12.80 12.99
N ARG A 123 -7.59 -11.91 13.92
CA ARG A 123 -8.85 -11.91 14.69
C ARG A 123 -10.02 -11.30 13.96
N SER A 124 -9.81 -10.35 13.05
CA SER A 124 -10.87 -9.71 12.26
C SER A 124 -11.28 -10.53 11.03
N ILE A 125 -10.37 -11.32 10.47
CA ILE A 125 -10.63 -12.06 9.23
C ILE A 125 -11.78 -13.07 9.38
N PRO A 126 -11.79 -14.03 10.34
CA PRO A 126 -12.85 -15.03 10.41
C PRO A 126 -14.26 -14.45 10.57
N PRO A 127 -14.53 -13.49 11.46
CA PRO A 127 -15.87 -12.91 11.58
C PRO A 127 -16.30 -12.12 10.33
N LEU A 128 -15.37 -11.48 9.61
CA LEU A 128 -15.67 -10.82 8.35
C LEU A 128 -15.96 -11.81 7.22
N GLU A 129 -15.24 -12.96 7.16
CA GLU A 129 -15.52 -14.03 6.21
C GLU A 129 -16.92 -14.61 6.40
N GLN A 130 -17.32 -14.87 7.64
CA GLN A 130 -18.66 -15.31 7.96
C GLN A 130 -19.70 -14.26 7.58
N LEU A 131 -19.43 -12.97 7.85
CA LEU A 131 -20.30 -11.87 7.48
C LEU A 131 -20.47 -11.77 5.97
N ALA A 132 -19.40 -11.90 5.20
CA ALA A 132 -19.44 -11.90 3.73
C ALA A 132 -20.22 -13.11 3.16
N ALA A 133 -20.17 -14.26 3.84
CA ALA A 133 -20.95 -15.43 3.46
C ALA A 133 -22.46 -15.25 3.73
N ASP A 134 -22.81 -14.65 4.86
CA ASP A 134 -24.21 -14.44 5.26
C ASP A 134 -24.87 -13.27 4.52
N TYR A 135 -24.07 -12.34 3.99
CA TYR A 135 -24.50 -11.14 3.26
C TYR A 135 -23.79 -11.04 1.90
N PRO A 136 -24.04 -11.98 0.96
CA PRO A 136 -23.30 -12.03 -0.31
C PRO A 136 -23.56 -10.85 -1.25
N GLY A 137 -24.58 -10.04 -1.00
CA GLY A 137 -24.87 -8.80 -1.72
C GLY A 137 -24.19 -7.56 -1.12
N GLU A 138 -23.50 -7.71 0.02
CA GLU A 138 -22.79 -6.62 0.67
C GLU A 138 -21.31 -6.62 0.28
N ARG A 139 -20.88 -5.53 -0.38
CA ARG A 139 -19.51 -5.41 -0.90
C ARG A 139 -18.47 -5.11 0.19
N LEU A 140 -18.87 -4.34 1.21
CA LEU A 140 -17.95 -3.80 2.21
C LEU A 140 -17.11 -4.87 2.93
N PRO A 141 -17.67 -6.00 3.44
CA PRO A 141 -16.85 -7.06 4.05
C PRO A 141 -15.79 -7.63 3.10
N ALA A 142 -16.14 -7.82 1.82
CA ALA A 142 -15.21 -8.37 0.84
C ALA A 142 -14.06 -7.40 0.52
N VAL A 143 -14.33 -6.08 0.40
CA VAL A 143 -13.28 -5.05 0.23
C VAL A 143 -12.33 -5.05 1.42
N LEU A 144 -12.88 -5.07 2.64
CA LEU A 144 -12.07 -5.07 3.87
C LEU A 144 -11.24 -6.34 4.03
N LEU A 145 -11.80 -7.51 3.73
CA LEU A 145 -11.06 -8.76 3.73
C LEU A 145 -9.87 -8.71 2.76
N GLY A 146 -10.10 -8.19 1.54
CA GLY A 146 -9.02 -7.95 0.60
C GLY A 146 -7.91 -7.07 1.19
N GLN A 147 -8.27 -5.98 1.85
CA GLN A 147 -7.31 -5.08 2.51
C GLN A 147 -6.58 -5.75 3.69
N LEU A 148 -7.29 -6.46 4.55
CA LEU A 148 -6.70 -7.14 5.71
C LEU A 148 -5.72 -8.23 5.28
N TYR A 149 -6.08 -9.04 4.29
CA TYR A 149 -5.18 -10.04 3.72
C TYR A 149 -3.96 -9.40 3.03
N ASN A 150 -4.15 -8.26 2.34
CA ASN A 150 -3.02 -7.54 1.76
C ASN A 150 -2.07 -6.98 2.83
N ASN A 151 -2.62 -6.42 3.92
CA ASN A 151 -1.83 -5.92 5.04
C ASN A 151 -1.11 -7.04 5.82
N ASP A 152 -1.70 -8.24 5.83
CA ASP A 152 -1.10 -9.46 6.39
C ASP A 152 -0.12 -10.17 5.42
N ASN A 153 0.26 -9.47 4.35
CA ASN A 153 1.17 -9.96 3.30
C ASN A 153 0.72 -11.28 2.64
N LYS A 154 -0.59 -11.41 2.41
CA LYS A 154 -1.25 -12.55 1.76
C LYS A 154 -1.96 -12.10 0.48
N PRO A 155 -1.24 -11.65 -0.56
CA PRO A 155 -1.84 -11.03 -1.74
C PRO A 155 -2.71 -11.98 -2.56
N ALA A 156 -2.46 -13.29 -2.53
CA ALA A 156 -3.29 -14.27 -3.22
C ALA A 156 -4.70 -14.36 -2.61
N GLN A 157 -4.80 -14.38 -1.27
CA GLN A 157 -6.08 -14.33 -0.56
C GLN A 157 -6.76 -12.97 -0.75
N ALA A 158 -6.00 -11.88 -0.67
CA ALA A 158 -6.50 -10.54 -0.94
C ALA A 158 -7.18 -10.46 -2.31
N LEU A 159 -6.54 -11.00 -3.35
CA LEU A 159 -7.08 -11.00 -4.71
C LEU A 159 -8.41 -11.76 -4.81
N VAL A 160 -8.56 -12.89 -4.13
CA VAL A 160 -9.84 -13.63 -4.11
C VAL A 160 -10.97 -12.74 -3.61
N TRP A 161 -10.72 -12.01 -2.54
CA TRP A 161 -11.73 -11.14 -1.94
C TRP A 161 -12.00 -9.87 -2.76
N PHE A 162 -10.97 -9.26 -3.36
CA PHE A 162 -11.19 -8.14 -4.28
C PHE A 162 -11.97 -8.55 -5.53
N LYS A 163 -11.78 -9.76 -6.06
CA LYS A 163 -12.60 -10.27 -7.16
C LYS A 163 -14.05 -10.54 -6.74
N LYS A 164 -14.29 -11.05 -5.53
CA LYS A 164 -15.63 -11.16 -4.98
C LYS A 164 -16.31 -9.78 -4.84
N ALA A 165 -15.59 -8.80 -4.32
CA ALA A 165 -16.08 -7.43 -4.23
C ALA A 165 -16.39 -6.83 -5.61
N GLN A 166 -15.51 -7.04 -6.61
CA GLN A 166 -15.71 -6.60 -7.99
C GLN A 166 -16.98 -7.19 -8.63
N ALA A 167 -17.30 -8.43 -8.34
CA ALA A 167 -18.51 -9.09 -8.86
C ALA A 167 -19.83 -8.45 -8.34
N ILE A 168 -19.78 -7.80 -7.16
CA ILE A 168 -20.90 -7.02 -6.60
C ILE A 168 -20.89 -5.60 -7.16
N GLY A 169 -19.71 -5.01 -7.33
CA GLY A 169 -19.51 -3.68 -7.90
C GLY A 169 -18.05 -3.26 -7.80
N THR A 170 -17.59 -2.50 -8.78
CA THR A 170 -16.20 -2.05 -8.83
C THR A 170 -15.97 -0.69 -8.19
N SER A 171 -14.71 -0.37 -7.91
CA SER A 171 -14.25 0.94 -7.45
C SER A 171 -12.77 1.13 -7.79
N PRO A 172 -12.27 2.39 -7.81
CA PRO A 172 -10.85 2.64 -8.06
C PRO A 172 -9.91 1.84 -7.15
N ARG A 173 -10.29 1.62 -5.88
CA ARG A 173 -9.54 0.81 -4.93
C ARG A 173 -9.48 -0.65 -5.34
N ILE A 174 -10.61 -1.25 -5.68
CA ILE A 174 -10.69 -2.65 -6.12
C ILE A 174 -9.84 -2.86 -7.37
N GLU A 175 -9.99 -1.99 -8.35
CA GLU A 175 -9.23 -2.06 -9.61
C GLU A 175 -7.72 -1.93 -9.38
N ALA A 176 -7.29 -1.02 -8.51
CA ALA A 176 -5.88 -0.86 -8.16
C ALA A 176 -5.28 -2.13 -7.51
N PHE A 177 -6.01 -2.77 -6.61
CA PHE A 177 -5.54 -4.02 -6.00
C PHE A 177 -5.50 -5.19 -6.99
N ILE A 178 -6.47 -5.27 -7.92
CA ILE A 178 -6.45 -6.28 -8.99
C ILE A 178 -5.29 -6.02 -9.96
N ALA A 179 -5.00 -4.75 -10.28
CA ALA A 179 -3.87 -4.38 -11.12
C ALA A 179 -2.51 -4.77 -10.49
N ASN A 180 -2.39 -4.76 -9.17
CA ASN A 180 -1.19 -5.26 -8.50
C ASN A 180 -0.93 -6.76 -8.73
N ASP A 181 -1.96 -7.60 -8.91
CA ASP A 181 -1.78 -9.00 -9.29
C ASP A 181 -1.14 -9.13 -10.68
N ASP A 182 -1.52 -8.25 -11.63
CA ASP A 182 -0.88 -8.21 -12.95
C ASP A 182 0.59 -7.80 -12.86
N LEU A 183 0.96 -6.86 -11.97
CA LEU A 183 2.38 -6.53 -11.71
C LEU A 183 3.16 -7.75 -11.21
N LEU A 184 2.60 -8.51 -10.27
CA LEU A 184 3.25 -9.71 -9.70
C LEU A 184 3.42 -10.81 -10.75
N LYS A 185 2.50 -10.91 -11.72
CA LYS A 185 2.52 -11.88 -12.83
C LYS A 185 3.40 -11.46 -14.00
N GLY A 186 3.94 -10.24 -14.01
CA GLY A 186 4.76 -9.72 -15.10
C GLY A 186 3.97 -9.08 -16.24
N ASN A 187 2.68 -8.86 -16.08
CA ASN A 187 1.81 -8.21 -17.07
C ASN A 187 1.84 -6.68 -16.90
N TYR A 188 3.03 -6.08 -16.97
CA TYR A 188 3.26 -4.68 -16.56
C TYR A 188 2.45 -3.65 -17.35
N ALA A 189 2.37 -3.77 -18.65
CA ALA A 189 1.58 -2.86 -19.50
C ALA A 189 0.08 -2.97 -19.18
N GLN A 190 -0.43 -4.17 -18.95
CA GLN A 190 -1.83 -4.40 -18.57
C GLN A 190 -2.14 -3.83 -17.18
N ALA A 191 -1.24 -4.02 -16.22
CA ALA A 191 -1.35 -3.44 -14.89
C ALA A 191 -1.42 -1.91 -14.97
N ARG A 192 -0.52 -1.28 -15.74
CA ARG A 192 -0.49 0.16 -15.95
C ARG A 192 -1.80 0.67 -16.54
N ALA A 193 -2.30 0.03 -17.59
CA ALA A 193 -3.58 0.40 -18.20
C ALA A 193 -4.75 0.32 -17.21
N LYS A 194 -4.78 -0.67 -16.32
CA LYS A 194 -5.79 -0.77 -15.25
C LYS A 194 -5.65 0.34 -14.20
N PHE A 195 -4.43 0.66 -13.78
CA PHE A 195 -4.20 1.79 -12.86
C PHE A 195 -4.66 3.11 -13.47
N GLU A 196 -4.32 3.38 -14.73
CA GLU A 196 -4.75 4.58 -15.47
C GLU A 196 -6.27 4.63 -15.66
N ALA A 197 -6.91 3.48 -15.88
CA ALA A 197 -8.36 3.39 -15.96
C ALA A 197 -9.04 3.65 -14.61
N ALA A 198 -8.48 3.12 -13.52
CA ALA A 198 -8.95 3.39 -12.16
C ALA A 198 -8.79 4.88 -11.79
N GLU A 199 -7.68 5.49 -12.20
CA GLU A 199 -7.42 6.91 -11.98
C GLU A 199 -8.46 7.83 -12.63
N LYS A 200 -8.87 7.53 -13.86
CA LYS A 200 -9.91 8.30 -14.57
C LYS A 200 -11.27 8.29 -13.89
N GLN A 201 -11.50 7.35 -12.98
CA GLN A 201 -12.74 7.27 -12.19
C GLN A 201 -12.66 8.08 -10.90
N LEU A 202 -11.49 8.61 -10.56
CA LEU A 202 -11.31 9.38 -9.34
C LEU A 202 -11.91 10.79 -9.47
N PRO A 203 -12.49 11.31 -8.39
CA PRO A 203 -12.91 12.70 -8.39
C PRO A 203 -11.71 13.64 -8.49
N LYS A 204 -11.95 14.83 -9.05
CA LYS A 204 -10.92 15.86 -9.21
C LYS A 204 -10.27 16.17 -7.84
N GLY A 205 -8.94 16.20 -7.81
CA GLY A 205 -8.16 16.47 -6.61
C GLY A 205 -7.92 15.24 -5.71
N ALA A 206 -8.36 14.05 -6.10
CA ALA A 206 -7.93 12.81 -5.46
C ALA A 206 -6.50 12.48 -5.87
N VAL A 207 -5.67 12.05 -4.90
CA VAL A 207 -4.25 11.69 -5.14
C VAL A 207 -3.97 10.30 -4.57
N PRO A 208 -4.39 9.27 -5.28
CA PRO A 208 -4.33 7.91 -4.78
C PRO A 208 -2.90 7.36 -4.85
N PHE A 209 -2.21 7.36 -3.73
CA PHE A 209 -0.87 6.77 -3.59
C PHE A 209 -0.77 5.37 -4.24
N PRO A 210 -1.67 4.38 -3.99
CA PRO A 210 -1.53 3.05 -4.56
C PRO A 210 -1.58 3.02 -6.09
N ILE A 211 -2.41 3.87 -6.71
CA ILE A 211 -2.54 3.94 -8.16
C ILE A 211 -1.28 4.58 -8.76
N ARG A 212 -0.87 5.75 -8.26
CA ARG A 212 0.31 6.47 -8.77
C ARG A 212 1.60 5.66 -8.61
N PHE A 213 1.80 5.06 -7.46
CA PHE A 213 2.95 4.18 -7.26
C PHE A 213 2.84 2.88 -8.06
N GLY A 214 1.63 2.35 -8.27
CA GLY A 214 1.42 1.20 -9.15
C GLY A 214 1.86 1.48 -10.60
N ILE A 215 1.51 2.65 -11.15
CA ILE A 215 1.99 3.12 -12.46
C ILE A 215 3.52 3.21 -12.47
N THR A 216 4.11 3.85 -11.45
CA THR A 216 5.56 3.97 -11.29
C THR A 216 6.25 2.61 -11.26
N PHE A 217 5.73 1.67 -10.45
CA PHE A 217 6.30 0.32 -10.35
C PHE A 217 6.21 -0.46 -11.66
N SER A 218 5.14 -0.29 -12.45
CA SER A 218 5.03 -0.93 -13.75
C SER A 218 6.19 -0.53 -14.68
N HIS A 219 6.59 0.73 -14.68
CA HIS A 219 7.74 1.22 -15.42
C HIS A 219 9.06 0.65 -14.88
N LEU A 220 9.23 0.59 -13.55
CA LEU A 220 10.44 0.05 -12.93
C LEU A 220 10.64 -1.43 -13.24
N TYR A 221 9.58 -2.23 -13.24
CA TYR A 221 9.65 -3.65 -13.63
C TYR A 221 10.05 -3.86 -15.09
N GLU A 222 9.71 -2.91 -15.97
CA GLU A 222 10.15 -2.89 -17.37
C GLU A 222 11.57 -2.33 -17.55
N GLY A 223 12.23 -1.85 -16.47
CA GLY A 223 13.52 -1.19 -16.55
C GLY A 223 13.45 0.25 -17.08
N ASN A 224 12.26 0.83 -17.17
CA ASN A 224 12.02 2.19 -17.69
C ASN A 224 12.07 3.22 -16.57
N ALA A 225 13.28 3.62 -16.17
CA ALA A 225 13.50 4.63 -15.12
C ALA A 225 12.92 6.00 -15.51
N ASP A 226 12.98 6.39 -16.80
CA ASP A 226 12.44 7.67 -17.27
C ASP A 226 10.93 7.75 -17.11
N GLY A 227 10.23 6.68 -17.49
CA GLY A 227 8.78 6.57 -17.31
C GLY A 227 8.39 6.62 -15.82
N ALA A 228 9.15 5.95 -14.97
CA ALA A 228 8.93 5.97 -13.53
C ALA A 228 9.14 7.37 -12.92
N ILE A 229 10.22 8.08 -13.30
CA ILE A 229 10.50 9.44 -12.83
C ILE A 229 9.40 10.39 -13.29
N LYS A 230 9.04 10.36 -14.58
CA LYS A 230 7.97 11.19 -15.11
C LYS A 230 6.64 10.97 -14.39
N SER A 231 6.29 9.71 -14.08
CA SER A 231 5.08 9.38 -13.31
C SER A 231 5.13 10.00 -11.91
N LEU A 232 6.27 9.94 -11.22
CA LEU A 232 6.44 10.53 -9.89
C LEU A 232 6.42 12.06 -9.92
N GLU A 233 7.02 12.70 -10.93
CA GLU A 233 6.98 14.14 -11.11
C GLU A 233 5.56 14.65 -11.37
N THR A 234 4.79 13.96 -12.21
CA THR A 234 3.36 14.26 -12.42
C THR A 234 2.60 14.14 -11.11
N TYR A 235 2.84 13.06 -10.35
CA TYR A 235 2.20 12.87 -9.05
C TYR A 235 2.57 13.96 -8.04
N LEU A 236 3.82 14.40 -8.04
CA LEU A 236 4.30 15.47 -7.17
C LEU A 236 3.55 16.80 -7.41
N GLU A 237 3.39 17.19 -8.66
CA GLU A 237 2.67 18.41 -9.03
C GLU A 237 1.18 18.34 -8.65
N GLU A 238 0.54 17.22 -8.89
CA GLU A 238 -0.84 16.99 -8.51
C GLU A 238 -1.02 16.98 -6.98
N TYR A 239 -0.10 16.32 -6.26
CA TYR A 239 -0.12 16.26 -4.81
C TYR A 239 0.00 17.66 -4.18
N LYS A 240 0.91 18.49 -4.68
CA LYS A 240 1.04 19.89 -4.23
C LYS A 240 -0.23 20.71 -4.47
N ALA A 241 -0.90 20.49 -5.60
CA ALA A 241 -2.12 21.21 -5.94
C ALA A 241 -3.32 20.90 -5.03
N THR A 242 -3.26 19.81 -4.24
CA THR A 242 -4.36 19.43 -3.31
C THR A 242 -4.35 20.20 -1.99
N GLY A 243 -3.25 20.86 -1.62
CA GLY A 243 -3.04 21.44 -0.29
C GLY A 243 -2.81 20.42 0.83
N LEU A 244 -2.77 19.11 0.54
CA LEU A 244 -2.50 18.05 1.52
C LEU A 244 -1.08 18.10 2.08
N THR A 245 -0.17 18.81 1.40
CA THR A 245 1.22 19.03 1.85
C THR A 245 1.31 19.71 3.23
N GLN A 246 0.26 20.41 3.64
CA GLN A 246 0.16 21.00 4.99
C GLN A 246 0.00 19.93 6.08
N GLN A 247 -0.65 18.80 5.74
CA GLN A 247 -0.88 17.69 6.66
C GLN A 247 0.25 16.67 6.60
N PHE A 248 0.70 16.34 5.39
CA PHE A 248 1.83 15.46 5.17
C PHE A 248 2.68 16.02 4.01
N PRO A 249 3.96 16.35 4.25
CA PRO A 249 4.81 16.91 3.22
C PRO A 249 5.08 15.94 2.07
N GLU A 250 5.40 16.46 0.90
CA GLU A 250 5.68 15.68 -0.31
C GLU A 250 7.02 14.90 -0.28
N VAL A 251 7.68 14.86 0.86
CA VAL A 251 8.98 14.19 1.06
C VAL A 251 9.01 12.74 0.57
N PHE A 252 7.87 12.02 0.68
CA PHE A 252 7.79 10.63 0.25
C PHE A 252 7.89 10.46 -1.27
N ILE A 253 7.36 11.41 -2.05
CA ILE A 253 7.46 11.40 -3.51
C ILE A 253 8.88 11.78 -3.92
N TRP A 254 9.45 12.82 -3.33
CA TRP A 254 10.84 13.21 -3.55
C TRP A 254 11.82 12.10 -3.20
N ASN A 255 11.58 11.37 -2.10
CA ASN A 255 12.41 10.22 -1.72
C ASN A 255 12.34 9.10 -2.76
N ALA A 256 11.16 8.85 -3.36
CA ALA A 256 11.02 7.89 -4.45
C ALA A 256 11.74 8.37 -5.73
N ILE A 257 11.62 9.66 -6.10
CA ILE A 257 12.37 10.25 -7.22
C ILE A 257 13.88 10.09 -7.00
N GLY A 258 14.36 10.42 -5.79
CA GLY A 258 15.76 10.24 -5.44
C GLY A 258 16.21 8.79 -5.55
N ARG A 259 15.37 7.86 -5.09
CA ARG A 259 15.65 6.42 -5.15
C ARG A 259 15.76 5.90 -6.57
N VAL A 260 14.83 6.26 -7.45
CA VAL A 260 14.85 5.85 -8.86
C VAL A 260 16.06 6.45 -9.58
N ASN A 261 16.35 7.74 -9.38
CA ASN A 261 17.54 8.38 -9.97
C ASN A 261 18.83 7.72 -9.52
N LEU A 262 18.96 7.40 -8.21
CA LEU A 262 20.13 6.72 -7.67
C LEU A 262 20.40 5.38 -8.37
N GLU A 263 19.37 4.53 -8.46
CA GLU A 263 19.55 3.20 -9.07
C GLU A 263 19.70 3.27 -10.59
N ALA A 264 19.22 4.36 -11.24
CA ALA A 264 19.45 4.66 -12.64
C ALA A 264 20.83 5.31 -12.93
N GLY A 265 21.70 5.51 -11.92
CA GLY A 265 23.03 6.11 -12.07
C GLY A 265 23.01 7.64 -12.22
N ARG A 266 21.91 8.31 -11.91
CA ARG A 266 21.73 9.78 -12.01
C ARG A 266 21.97 10.41 -10.64
N PHE A 267 23.24 10.50 -10.25
CA PHE A 267 23.64 10.78 -8.87
C PHE A 267 23.30 12.20 -8.41
N GLU A 268 23.61 13.23 -9.22
CA GLU A 268 23.29 14.62 -8.84
C GLU A 268 21.77 14.87 -8.76
N PRO A 269 20.92 14.41 -9.71
CA PRO A 269 19.46 14.43 -9.55
C PRO A 269 18.98 13.67 -8.30
N ALA A 270 19.61 12.54 -7.94
CA ALA A 270 19.25 11.81 -6.74
C ALA A 270 19.52 12.62 -5.47
N LEU A 271 20.73 13.22 -5.33
CA LEU A 271 21.09 14.08 -4.21
C LEU A 271 20.15 15.29 -4.10
N ALA A 272 19.86 15.94 -5.23
CA ALA A 272 18.95 17.08 -5.26
C ALA A 272 17.54 16.68 -4.77
N ALA A 273 17.01 15.54 -5.24
CA ALA A 273 15.69 15.06 -4.84
C ALA A 273 15.60 14.73 -3.35
N TYR A 274 16.59 14.04 -2.77
CA TYR A 274 16.61 13.74 -1.34
C TYR A 274 16.67 15.00 -0.48
N LYS A 275 17.52 15.98 -0.83
CA LYS A 275 17.64 17.24 -0.10
C LYS A 275 16.37 18.04 -0.19
N LYS A 276 15.84 18.26 -1.41
CA LYS A 276 14.62 19.01 -1.65
C LYS A 276 13.40 18.42 -0.94
N GLY A 277 13.30 17.09 -0.92
CA GLY A 277 12.23 16.41 -0.18
C GLY A 277 12.31 16.71 1.31
N TYR A 278 13.50 16.66 1.90
CA TYR A 278 13.67 16.92 3.33
C TYR A 278 13.42 18.38 3.72
N GLU A 279 13.64 19.37 2.84
CA GLU A 279 13.34 20.79 3.08
C GLU A 279 11.88 21.02 3.53
N SER A 280 10.95 20.17 3.08
CA SER A 280 9.53 20.25 3.45
C SER A 280 9.21 19.67 4.85
N VAL A 281 10.15 18.98 5.49
CA VAL A 281 9.91 18.22 6.73
C VAL A 281 9.98 19.06 8.01
N PRO A 282 10.99 19.89 8.27
CA PRO A 282 11.16 20.57 9.57
C PRO A 282 9.97 21.46 9.96
N GLY A 283 9.39 22.19 9.02
CA GLY A 283 8.25 23.09 9.22
C GLY A 283 6.88 22.43 9.13
N SER A 284 6.82 21.13 8.89
CA SER A 284 5.56 20.39 8.73
C SER A 284 4.91 20.05 10.06
N SER A 285 3.64 19.61 10.01
CA SER A 285 2.88 19.11 11.17
C SER A 285 3.22 17.67 11.58
N LEU A 286 4.24 17.05 10.98
CA LEU A 286 4.70 15.72 11.37
C LEU A 286 5.18 15.69 12.83
N SER A 287 5.01 14.55 13.49
CA SER A 287 5.60 14.31 14.80
C SER A 287 7.12 14.42 14.75
N GLU A 288 7.75 14.76 15.88
CA GLU A 288 9.22 14.82 15.94
C GLU A 288 9.88 13.47 15.61
N ASP A 289 9.23 12.36 15.92
CA ASP A 289 9.74 11.03 15.57
C ASP A 289 9.63 10.75 14.06
N ASP A 290 8.55 11.20 13.41
CA ASP A 290 8.44 11.13 11.96
C ASP A 290 9.50 12.03 11.27
N LYS A 291 9.72 13.24 11.78
CA LYS A 291 10.78 14.13 11.28
C LYS A 291 12.15 13.48 11.38
N LYS A 292 12.47 12.85 12.52
CA LYS A 292 13.71 12.07 12.70
C LYS A 292 13.80 10.92 11.71
N THR A 293 12.69 10.21 11.49
CA THR A 293 12.65 9.11 10.48
C THR A 293 12.98 9.63 9.09
N TRP A 294 12.44 10.77 8.68
CA TRP A 294 12.76 11.39 7.39
C TRP A 294 14.19 11.92 7.32
N LEU A 295 14.75 12.43 8.41
CA LEU A 295 16.17 12.78 8.48
C LEU A 295 17.05 11.52 8.28
N GLY A 296 16.73 10.43 8.93
CA GLY A 296 17.40 9.16 8.72
C GLY A 296 17.35 8.70 7.26
N ARG A 297 16.20 8.82 6.60
CA ARG A 297 16.04 8.49 5.16
C ARG A 297 16.86 9.41 4.25
N LEU A 298 16.99 10.71 4.59
CA LEU A 298 17.89 11.63 3.89
C LEU A 298 19.34 11.13 3.97
N HIS A 299 19.84 10.84 5.18
CA HIS A 299 21.20 10.33 5.36
C HIS A 299 21.42 9.02 4.60
N HIS A 300 20.45 8.10 4.62
CA HIS A 300 20.48 6.88 3.81
C HIS A 300 20.60 7.16 2.31
N GLY A 301 19.78 8.07 1.78
CA GLY A 301 19.77 8.42 0.36
C GLY A 301 21.10 9.05 -0.08
N VAL A 302 21.58 10.01 0.69
CA VAL A 302 22.83 10.75 0.44
C VAL A 302 24.05 9.81 0.53
N ALA A 303 24.15 8.99 1.58
CA ALA A 303 25.28 8.07 1.77
C ALA A 303 25.36 7.02 0.64
N ARG A 304 24.24 6.43 0.24
CA ARG A 304 24.20 5.49 -0.90
C ARG A 304 24.60 6.16 -2.20
N THR A 305 24.19 7.42 -2.40
CA THR A 305 24.54 8.16 -3.61
C THR A 305 26.03 8.46 -3.63
N HIS A 306 26.62 8.92 -2.52
CA HIS A 306 28.07 9.13 -2.40
C HIS A 306 28.84 7.83 -2.63
N ALA A 307 28.39 6.70 -2.10
CA ALA A 307 29.02 5.40 -2.33
C ALA A 307 29.10 5.05 -3.82
N LYS A 308 27.98 5.21 -4.55
CA LYS A 308 27.95 4.99 -6.01
C LYS A 308 28.78 5.99 -6.82
N MET A 309 29.00 7.19 -6.30
CA MET A 309 29.91 8.18 -6.89
C MET A 309 31.39 7.89 -6.59
N GLY A 310 31.70 6.87 -5.81
CA GLY A 310 33.09 6.61 -5.33
C GLY A 310 33.53 7.56 -4.22
N ARG A 311 32.65 8.38 -3.67
CA ARG A 311 32.91 9.28 -2.53
C ARG A 311 32.82 8.49 -1.23
N HIS A 312 33.74 7.58 -1.02
CA HIS A 312 33.66 6.58 0.05
C HIS A 312 33.72 7.19 1.45
N LYS A 313 34.49 8.28 1.63
CA LYS A 313 34.63 8.98 2.92
C LYS A 313 33.27 9.57 3.32
N GLU A 314 32.64 10.34 2.44
CA GLU A 314 31.34 10.97 2.67
C GLU A 314 30.22 9.94 2.85
N ALA A 315 30.34 8.81 2.15
CA ALA A 315 29.42 7.70 2.33
C ALA A 315 29.51 7.09 3.73
N MET A 316 30.72 6.86 4.24
CA MET A 316 30.94 6.35 5.59
C MET A 316 30.57 7.34 6.69
N GLU A 317 30.76 8.65 6.47
CA GLU A 317 30.27 9.70 7.36
C GLU A 317 28.74 9.62 7.49
N GLY A 318 28.01 9.42 6.39
CA GLY A 318 26.57 9.21 6.40
C GLY A 318 26.14 7.93 7.13
N VAL A 319 26.90 6.84 7.01
CA VAL A 319 26.68 5.60 7.77
C VAL A 319 26.81 5.86 9.28
N GLU A 320 27.85 6.60 9.70
CA GLU A 320 28.04 6.94 11.10
C GLU A 320 26.96 7.89 11.65
N GLN A 321 26.49 8.85 10.83
CA GLN A 321 25.35 9.70 11.21
C GLN A 321 24.11 8.87 11.53
N VAL A 322 23.76 7.89 10.69
CA VAL A 322 22.62 6.98 10.94
C VAL A 322 22.86 6.16 12.21
N ARG A 323 24.07 5.66 12.42
CA ARG A 323 24.42 4.92 13.63
C ARG A 323 24.22 5.77 14.89
N GLN A 324 24.68 7.01 14.88
CA GLN A 324 24.50 7.94 16.01
C GLN A 324 23.01 8.26 16.29
N MET A 325 22.21 8.44 15.25
CA MET A 325 20.77 8.64 15.41
C MET A 325 20.09 7.45 16.12
N ILE A 326 20.51 6.23 15.79
CA ILE A 326 19.98 5.01 16.42
C ILE A 326 20.40 4.94 17.90
N LEU A 327 21.67 5.20 18.19
CA LEU A 327 22.20 5.17 19.57
C LEU A 327 21.56 6.21 20.47
N THR A 328 21.36 7.43 19.97
CA THR A 328 20.70 8.51 20.71
C THR A 328 19.19 8.33 20.84
N GLY A 329 18.57 7.49 20.01
CA GLY A 329 17.16 7.16 20.04
C GLY A 329 16.74 6.18 21.16
N GLY A 330 17.68 5.65 21.94
CA GLY A 330 17.39 4.73 23.04
C GLY A 330 16.68 3.45 22.59
N GLU A 331 15.64 3.04 23.32
CA GLU A 331 14.90 1.81 22.97
C GLU A 331 14.15 1.94 21.63
N THR A 332 13.59 3.10 21.32
CA THR A 332 12.92 3.35 20.04
C THR A 332 13.90 3.34 18.88
N GLY A 333 15.18 3.66 19.12
CA GLY A 333 16.24 3.56 18.11
C GLY A 333 16.56 2.11 17.72
N ARG A 334 16.46 1.15 18.65
CA ARG A 334 16.90 -0.25 18.42
C ARG A 334 16.20 -0.92 17.24
N GLN A 335 14.94 -0.61 16.98
CA GLN A 335 14.19 -1.17 15.85
C GLN A 335 14.80 -0.81 14.47
N TYR A 336 15.64 0.22 14.38
CA TYR A 336 16.26 0.68 13.15
C TYR A 336 17.64 0.06 12.86
N TRP A 337 18.15 -0.82 13.73
CA TRP A 337 19.43 -1.51 13.46
C TRP A 337 19.45 -2.27 12.13
N PRO A 338 18.39 -2.97 11.71
CA PRO A 338 18.38 -3.59 10.38
C PRO A 338 18.56 -2.59 9.24
N ALA A 339 18.04 -1.35 9.37
CA ALA A 339 18.24 -0.29 8.37
C ALA A 339 19.68 0.23 8.35
N TYR A 340 20.33 0.37 9.52
CA TYR A 340 21.77 0.67 9.60
C TYR A 340 22.61 -0.40 8.90
N HIS A 341 22.36 -1.67 9.20
CA HIS A 341 23.09 -2.78 8.60
C HIS A 341 22.88 -2.84 7.08
N TYR A 342 21.68 -2.56 6.60
CA TYR A 342 21.42 -2.38 5.18
C TYR A 342 22.30 -1.27 4.57
N LEU A 343 22.36 -0.08 5.19
CA LEU A 343 23.15 1.04 4.69
C LEU A 343 24.64 0.73 4.70
N ALA A 344 25.17 0.24 5.82
CA ALA A 344 26.57 -0.11 5.96
C ALA A 344 26.97 -1.19 4.94
N GLY A 345 26.15 -2.22 4.78
CA GLY A 345 26.38 -3.27 3.78
C GLY A 345 26.34 -2.76 2.35
N TYR A 346 25.41 -1.85 2.03
CA TYR A 346 25.34 -1.18 0.72
C TYR A 346 26.65 -0.42 0.42
N VAL A 347 27.08 0.43 1.35
CA VAL A 347 28.28 1.26 1.18
C VAL A 347 29.52 0.38 1.03
N LYS A 348 29.71 -0.64 1.89
CA LYS A 348 30.83 -1.59 1.78
C LYS A 348 30.82 -2.35 0.45
N LEU A 349 29.66 -2.72 -0.06
CA LEU A 349 29.52 -3.40 -1.35
C LEU A 349 30.02 -2.51 -2.50
N GLU A 350 29.65 -1.23 -2.51
CA GLU A 350 30.11 -0.24 -3.51
C GLU A 350 31.62 0.07 -3.36
N MET A 351 32.17 -0.01 -2.15
CA MET A 351 33.63 0.07 -1.90
C MET A 351 34.41 -1.17 -2.37
N GLY A 352 33.72 -2.24 -2.77
CA GLY A 352 34.33 -3.51 -3.17
C GLY A 352 34.63 -4.46 -2.00
N ASP A 353 34.29 -4.08 -0.75
CA ASP A 353 34.46 -4.92 0.45
C ASP A 353 33.32 -5.94 0.53
N GLY A 354 33.45 -7.02 -0.24
CA GLY A 354 32.44 -8.10 -0.26
C GLY A 354 32.24 -8.78 1.10
N PRO A 355 33.32 -9.20 1.80
CA PRO A 355 33.19 -9.80 3.13
C PRO A 355 32.52 -8.87 4.16
N GLY A 356 32.97 -7.62 4.25
CA GLY A 356 32.33 -6.64 5.15
C GLY A 356 30.89 -6.28 4.78
N ALA A 357 30.56 -6.25 3.49
CA ALA A 357 29.17 -6.09 3.05
C ALA A 357 28.29 -7.26 3.50
N LEU A 358 28.82 -8.50 3.37
CA LEU A 358 28.09 -9.71 3.76
C LEU A 358 27.82 -9.75 5.27
N GLU A 359 28.80 -9.38 6.10
CA GLU A 359 28.65 -9.29 7.56
C GLU A 359 27.47 -8.40 7.96
N HIS A 360 27.34 -7.23 7.33
CA HIS A 360 26.24 -6.32 7.59
C HIS A 360 24.91 -6.78 6.96
N LEU A 361 24.89 -7.20 5.71
CA LEU A 361 23.67 -7.56 5.01
C LEU A 361 22.97 -8.78 5.60
N LEU A 362 23.67 -9.68 6.25
CA LEU A 362 23.08 -10.79 7.02
C LEU A 362 22.31 -10.33 8.26
N GLN A 363 22.57 -9.12 8.75
CA GLN A 363 21.88 -8.49 9.88
C GLN A 363 20.81 -7.48 9.44
N ALA A 364 20.66 -7.25 8.13
CA ALA A 364 19.60 -6.44 7.55
C ALA A 364 18.28 -7.22 7.49
N SER A 365 17.22 -6.63 6.92
CA SER A 365 15.95 -7.32 6.78
C SER A 365 16.08 -8.57 5.89
N ALA A 366 15.67 -9.72 6.43
CA ALA A 366 15.67 -10.99 5.71
C ALA A 366 14.54 -11.12 4.68
N THR A 367 13.59 -10.19 4.63
CA THR A 367 12.41 -10.25 3.76
C THR A 367 12.33 -9.11 2.75
N ASP A 368 13.10 -8.02 2.95
CA ASP A 368 13.12 -6.91 2.01
C ASP A 368 13.78 -7.31 0.68
N PRO A 369 13.08 -7.17 -0.47
CA PRO A 369 13.61 -7.60 -1.76
C PRO A 369 14.90 -6.90 -2.18
N PHE A 370 15.07 -5.61 -1.81
CA PHE A 370 16.28 -4.89 -2.17
C PHE A 370 17.48 -5.29 -1.30
N HIS A 371 17.23 -5.56 0.00
CA HIS A 371 18.28 -6.12 0.88
C HIS A 371 18.73 -7.50 0.39
N LEU A 372 17.78 -8.35 -0.04
CA LEU A 372 18.10 -9.65 -0.63
C LEU A 372 18.88 -9.54 -1.94
N LEU A 373 18.58 -8.54 -2.79
CA LEU A 373 19.38 -8.26 -3.99
C LEU A 373 20.84 -7.96 -3.63
N LEU A 374 21.05 -7.06 -2.66
CA LEU A 374 22.41 -6.71 -2.21
C LEU A 374 23.12 -7.90 -1.57
N LEU A 375 22.42 -8.72 -0.81
CA LEU A 375 22.96 -9.94 -0.24
C LEU A 375 23.42 -10.89 -1.35
N GLY A 376 22.64 -11.05 -2.42
CA GLY A 376 23.03 -11.81 -3.61
C GLY A 376 24.31 -11.27 -4.25
N ARG A 377 24.40 -9.94 -4.43
CA ARG A 377 25.61 -9.28 -4.95
C ARG A 377 26.84 -9.50 -4.04
N ALA A 378 26.67 -9.45 -2.72
CA ALA A 378 27.75 -9.69 -1.77
C ALA A 378 28.22 -11.16 -1.80
N TYR A 379 27.33 -12.12 -1.94
CA TYR A 379 27.67 -13.52 -2.15
C TYR A 379 28.41 -13.73 -3.48
N GLU A 380 28.02 -13.09 -4.57
CA GLU A 380 28.79 -13.16 -5.83
C GLU A 380 30.22 -12.62 -5.65
N LYS A 381 30.38 -11.46 -4.98
CA LYS A 381 31.71 -10.87 -4.70
C LYS A 381 32.59 -11.75 -3.84
N THR A 382 32.01 -12.60 -3.01
CA THR A 382 32.76 -13.57 -2.17
C THR A 382 32.86 -14.97 -2.79
N GLY A 383 32.44 -15.14 -4.05
CA GLY A 383 32.51 -16.43 -4.77
C GLY A 383 31.46 -17.46 -4.39
N ARG A 384 30.49 -17.10 -3.55
CA ARG A 384 29.43 -17.98 -3.01
C ARG A 384 28.22 -18.02 -3.96
N LYS A 385 28.39 -18.63 -5.12
CA LYS A 385 27.41 -18.60 -6.21
C LYS A 385 26.06 -19.25 -5.86
N ALA A 386 26.06 -20.35 -5.11
CA ALA A 386 24.82 -21.03 -4.72
C ALA A 386 23.96 -20.17 -3.81
N GLU A 387 24.59 -19.50 -2.83
CA GLU A 387 23.90 -18.58 -1.93
C GLU A 387 23.45 -17.30 -2.64
N ALA A 388 24.24 -16.82 -3.61
CA ALA A 388 23.85 -15.70 -4.44
C ALA A 388 22.57 -16.00 -5.22
N LYS A 389 22.52 -17.17 -5.90
CA LYS A 389 21.35 -17.65 -6.61
C LYS A 389 20.12 -17.73 -5.69
N ALA A 390 20.26 -18.39 -4.53
CA ALA A 390 19.18 -18.51 -3.55
C ALA A 390 18.66 -17.14 -3.08
N ALA A 391 19.54 -16.15 -2.88
CA ALA A 391 19.13 -14.78 -2.52
C ALA A 391 18.34 -14.12 -3.64
N TYR A 392 18.76 -14.24 -4.90
CA TYR A 392 18.01 -13.70 -6.06
C TYR A 392 16.68 -14.40 -6.28
N GLU A 393 16.60 -15.72 -6.10
CA GLU A 393 15.34 -16.47 -6.16
C GLU A 393 14.35 -16.00 -5.10
N ARG A 394 14.81 -15.67 -3.90
CA ARG A 394 13.97 -15.07 -2.85
C ARG A 394 13.41 -13.69 -3.25
N VAL A 395 14.19 -12.85 -3.96
CA VAL A 395 13.68 -11.60 -4.52
C VAL A 395 12.56 -11.86 -5.50
N THR A 396 12.75 -12.80 -6.43
CA THR A 396 11.77 -13.09 -7.48
C THR A 396 10.50 -13.72 -6.93
N ALA A 397 10.60 -14.54 -5.88
CA ALA A 397 9.48 -15.18 -5.20
C ALA A 397 8.73 -14.23 -4.24
N SER A 398 9.30 -13.08 -3.90
CA SER A 398 8.68 -12.12 -2.97
C SER A 398 7.33 -11.63 -3.52
N GLN A 399 6.33 -11.58 -2.64
CA GLN A 399 5.02 -11.00 -2.92
C GLN A 399 4.88 -9.58 -2.36
N LEU A 400 5.92 -9.05 -1.72
CA LEU A 400 5.92 -7.68 -1.20
C LEU A 400 5.77 -6.69 -2.36
N GLN A 401 4.84 -5.77 -2.21
CA GLN A 401 4.61 -4.69 -3.18
C GLN A 401 5.33 -3.43 -2.68
N GLY A 402 6.14 -2.82 -3.54
CA GLY A 402 6.87 -1.63 -3.18
C GLY A 402 7.99 -1.31 -4.17
N ILE A 403 8.56 -0.13 -3.98
CA ILE A 403 9.67 0.36 -4.81
C ILE A 403 10.92 -0.54 -4.68
N GLU A 404 11.14 -1.11 -3.51
CA GLU A 404 12.27 -2.01 -3.23
C GLU A 404 12.23 -3.23 -4.13
N ARG A 405 11.05 -3.89 -4.24
CA ARG A 405 10.89 -5.03 -5.14
C ARG A 405 10.95 -4.61 -6.61
N ALA A 406 10.30 -3.50 -6.96
CA ALA A 406 10.26 -3.05 -8.34
C ALA A 406 11.67 -2.70 -8.89
N LEU A 407 12.54 -2.15 -8.05
CA LEU A 407 13.95 -1.88 -8.38
C LEU A 407 14.82 -3.15 -8.37
N ALA A 408 14.57 -4.08 -7.45
CA ALA A 408 15.40 -5.28 -7.30
C ALA A 408 15.08 -6.37 -8.32
N PHE A 409 13.82 -6.52 -8.68
CA PHE A 409 13.31 -7.66 -9.45
C PHE A 409 13.96 -7.85 -10.82
N PRO A 410 14.15 -6.82 -11.68
CA PRO A 410 14.70 -7.01 -13.02
C PRO A 410 16.10 -7.61 -12.99
N GLU A 411 16.97 -7.15 -12.08
CA GLU A 411 18.31 -7.69 -11.92
C GLU A 411 18.29 -9.08 -11.29
N ALA A 412 17.56 -9.26 -10.20
CA ALA A 412 17.48 -10.55 -9.51
C ALA A 412 16.98 -11.66 -10.43
N ARG A 413 15.95 -11.39 -11.26
CA ARG A 413 15.43 -12.35 -12.24
C ARG A 413 16.51 -12.75 -13.25
N ARG A 414 17.24 -11.78 -13.80
CA ARG A 414 18.33 -12.06 -14.75
C ARG A 414 19.42 -12.89 -14.10
N LYS A 415 19.83 -12.53 -12.88
CA LYS A 415 20.89 -13.22 -12.12
C LYS A 415 20.50 -14.62 -11.70
N ALA A 416 19.27 -14.83 -11.21
CA ALA A 416 18.77 -16.16 -10.84
C ALA A 416 18.77 -17.16 -12.02
N LEU A 417 18.57 -16.66 -13.25
CA LEU A 417 18.59 -17.47 -14.46
C LEU A 417 20.01 -17.74 -15.00
N SER A 418 20.98 -16.91 -14.64
CA SER A 418 22.37 -17.00 -15.18
C SER A 418 23.35 -17.71 -14.24
N LEU A 419 23.01 -17.93 -12.97
CA LEU A 419 23.78 -18.66 -11.96
C LEU A 419 23.26 -20.10 -11.79
#